data_7b79af63c5e2b5088442ea1996928b3c
#
_entry.id   7b79af63c5e2b5088442ea1996928b3c
#
_cell.length_a   1.000
_cell.length_b   1.000
_cell.length_c   1.000
_cell.angle_alpha   90.00
_cell.angle_beta   90.00
_cell.angle_gamma   90.00
#
_symmetry.space_group_name_H-M   'P 1'
#
loop_
_entity.id
_entity.type
_entity.pdbx_description
1 polymer ?
#
loop_
_entity_poly.entity_id
_entity_poly.type
_entity_poly.pdbx_seq_one_letter_code
_entity_poly.pdbx_strand_id
1 'polypeptide(L)'
;MKRATKKQILLSMIEGKLEELNTSLGRPTEPYSKRDGRFRANVGVYYLSGAYGGYNVFKIVNEGGGVSEPFGHGHLSKRECYKRLCDNIHLAD
;
A
#
# COMPACT_ATOMS: atom_id res chain seq x y z
N MET A 1 27.85 15.29 -6.00
CA MET A 1 27.10 15.11 -5.89
C MET A 1 26.18 14.94 -6.52
N LYS A 2 25.74 14.89 -6.50
CA LYS A 2 24.91 14.79 -6.93
C LYS A 2 23.88 15.16 -6.92
N ARG A 3 23.47 15.53 -7.19
CA ARG A 3 22.52 15.90 -7.20
C ARG A 3 21.55 15.57 -7.72
N ALA A 4 20.98 15.59 -7.08
CA ALA A 4 19.97 14.97 -7.85
C ALA A 4 18.94 15.97 -8.24
N THR A 5 18.78 16.14 -9.49
CA THR A 5 17.82 17.10 -9.99
C THR A 5 16.40 16.57 -9.86
N LYS A 6 16.24 15.25 -9.80
CA LYS A 6 14.93 14.65 -9.63
C LYS A 6 14.93 13.79 -8.38
N LYS A 7 13.87 13.94 -7.61
CA LYS A 7 13.71 13.09 -6.46
C LYS A 7 13.41 11.68 -6.93
N GLN A 8 14.17 10.75 -6.42
CA GLN A 8 13.97 9.34 -6.70
C GLN A 8 12.96 8.77 -5.73
N ILE A 9 11.96 8.05 -6.26
CA ILE A 9 10.96 7.41 -5.41
C ILE A 9 11.45 6.02 -5.05
N LEU A 10 11.57 5.77 -3.77
CA LEU A 10 12.04 4.50 -3.25
C LEU A 10 10.86 3.70 -2.68
N LEU A 11 11.00 2.38 -2.66
CA LEU A 11 9.98 1.53 -2.07
C LEU A 11 9.71 1.90 -0.63
N SER A 12 10.75 2.28 0.12
CA SER A 12 10.56 2.66 1.51
C SER A 12 9.66 3.87 1.65
N MET A 13 9.67 4.78 0.66
CA MET A 13 8.79 5.93 0.69
C MET A 13 7.34 5.52 0.52
N ILE A 14 7.09 4.59 -0.39
CA ILE A 14 5.74 4.08 -0.61
C ILE A 14 5.25 3.34 0.62
N GLU A 15 6.09 2.47 1.17
CA GLU A 15 5.73 1.70 2.36
C GLU A 15 5.49 2.60 3.56
N GLY A 16 6.28 3.67 3.68
CA GLY A 16 6.07 4.63 4.76
C GLY A 16 4.73 5.35 4.64
N LYS A 17 4.33 5.68 3.42
CA LYS A 17 3.03 6.30 3.21
C LYS A 17 1.89 5.33 3.51
N LEU A 18 2.06 4.07 3.16
CA LEU A 18 1.05 3.06 3.46
C LEU A 18 0.92 2.84 4.97
N GLU A 19 2.04 2.83 5.68
CA GLU A 19 2.02 2.71 7.12
C GLU A 19 1.29 3.91 7.74
N GLU A 20 1.58 5.09 7.24
CA GLU A 20 0.91 6.31 7.70
C GLU A 20 -0.60 6.22 7.46
N LEU A 21 -0.98 5.75 6.27
CA LEU A 21 -2.39 5.61 5.94
C LEU A 21 -3.09 4.63 6.88
N ASN A 22 -2.53 3.44 7.02
CA ASN A 22 -3.13 2.43 7.89
C ASN A 22 -3.24 2.93 9.32
N THR A 23 -2.19 3.58 9.81
CA THR A 23 -2.18 4.10 11.17
C THR A 23 -3.25 5.18 11.36
N SER A 24 -3.40 6.07 10.37
CA SER A 24 -4.37 7.15 10.47
C SER A 24 -5.80 6.62 10.47
N LEU A 25 -6.01 5.44 9.90
CA LEU A 25 -7.33 4.81 9.89
C LEU A 25 -7.54 3.89 11.09
N GLY A 26 -6.57 3.83 12.00
CA GLY A 26 -6.66 2.98 13.16
C GLY A 26 -6.52 1.50 12.87
N ARG A 27 -5.81 1.17 11.80
CA ARG A 27 -5.65 -0.22 11.35
C ARG A 27 -4.23 -0.69 11.53
N PRO A 28 -4.02 -2.03 11.58
CA PRO A 28 -2.66 -2.56 11.63
C PRO A 28 -1.89 -2.18 10.39
N THR A 29 -0.56 -2.20 10.50
CA THR A 29 0.29 -1.93 9.34
C THR A 29 0.64 -3.21 8.60
N GLU A 30 0.36 -4.36 9.19
CA GLU A 30 0.63 -5.64 8.56
C GLU A 30 -0.63 -6.18 7.91
N PRO A 31 -0.51 -6.75 6.69
CA PRO A 31 -1.69 -7.29 6.02
C PRO A 31 -2.27 -8.52 6.69
N TYR A 32 -1.44 -9.30 7.39
CA TYR A 32 -1.91 -10.52 8.06
C TYR A 32 -1.42 -10.55 9.49
N SER A 33 -2.25 -11.05 10.38
CA SER A 33 -1.88 -11.24 11.79
C SER A 33 -2.29 -12.62 12.23
N LYS A 34 -1.55 -13.17 13.18
CA LYS A 34 -1.87 -14.47 13.74
C LYS A 34 -2.89 -14.28 14.84
N ARG A 35 -4.03 -14.91 14.70
CA ARG A 35 -5.10 -14.89 15.70
C ARG A 35 -5.62 -16.31 15.88
N ASP A 36 -5.73 -16.72 17.13
CA ASP A 36 -6.20 -18.07 17.47
C ASP A 36 -5.38 -19.15 16.77
N GLY A 37 -4.07 -18.93 16.67
CA GLY A 37 -3.18 -19.89 16.05
C GLY A 37 -3.19 -19.90 14.53
N ARG A 38 -3.93 -19.00 13.89
CA ARG A 38 -4.05 -18.94 12.44
C ARG A 38 -3.74 -17.56 11.94
N PHE A 39 -3.13 -17.48 10.77
CA PHE A 39 -2.96 -16.20 10.08
C PHE A 39 -4.27 -15.81 9.42
N ARG A 40 -4.70 -14.58 9.68
CA ARG A 40 -5.92 -14.04 9.09
C ARG A 40 -5.60 -12.68 8.49
N ALA A 41 -6.25 -12.38 7.38
CA ALA A 41 -6.08 -11.07 6.74
C ALA A 41 -6.71 -9.99 7.59
N ASN A 42 -6.05 -8.84 7.67
CA ASN A 42 -6.56 -7.69 8.43
C ASN A 42 -7.38 -6.83 7.49
N VAL A 43 -8.70 -6.94 7.60
CA VAL A 43 -9.63 -6.23 6.72
C VAL A 43 -9.41 -4.73 6.84
N GLY A 44 -9.34 -4.06 5.69
CA GLY A 44 -9.16 -2.62 5.63
C GLY A 44 -7.71 -2.17 5.51
N VAL A 45 -6.76 -3.09 5.63
CA VAL A 45 -5.34 -2.74 5.52
C VAL A 45 -4.96 -2.56 4.05
N TYR A 46 -4.21 -1.50 3.78
CA TYR A 46 -3.64 -1.25 2.46
C TYR A 46 -2.21 -1.75 2.44
N TYR A 47 -1.82 -2.43 1.37
CA TYR A 47 -0.45 -2.91 1.27
C TYR A 47 0.03 -2.88 -0.16
N LEU A 48 1.36 -2.92 -0.32
CA LEU A 48 2.01 -2.84 -1.61
C LEU A 48 2.23 -4.23 -2.17
N SER A 49 1.90 -4.39 -3.45
CA SER A 49 2.16 -5.63 -4.17
C SER A 49 2.96 -5.31 -5.42
N GLY A 50 3.96 -6.13 -5.70
CA GLY A 50 4.81 -5.95 -6.89
C GLY A 50 4.75 -7.15 -7.79
N ALA A 51 4.64 -6.92 -9.09
CA ALA A 51 4.65 -7.98 -10.08
C ALA A 51 4.94 -7.38 -11.45
N TYR A 52 5.54 -8.18 -12.31
CA TYR A 52 5.78 -7.78 -13.70
C TYR A 52 6.48 -6.44 -13.84
N GLY A 53 7.41 -6.17 -12.93
CA GLY A 53 8.19 -4.94 -12.99
C GLY A 53 7.47 -3.70 -12.52
N GLY A 54 6.28 -3.83 -11.95
CA GLY A 54 5.52 -2.70 -11.46
C GLY A 54 4.95 -2.95 -10.07
N TYR A 55 4.16 -2.00 -9.60
CA TYR A 55 3.63 -2.03 -8.24
C TYR A 55 2.18 -1.57 -8.23
N ASN A 56 1.44 -2.03 -7.24
CA ASN A 56 0.10 -1.53 -7.02
C ASN A 56 -0.23 -1.63 -5.53
N VAL A 57 -1.24 -0.89 -5.11
CA VAL A 57 -1.71 -0.91 -3.73
C VAL A 57 -3.00 -1.71 -3.69
N PHE A 58 -3.06 -2.68 -2.79
CA PHE A 58 -4.25 -3.49 -2.57
C PHE A 58 -4.85 -3.15 -1.22
N LYS A 59 -6.17 -3.23 -1.14
CA LYS A 59 -6.88 -3.08 0.13
C LYS A 59 -7.57 -4.41 0.43
N ILE A 60 -7.33 -4.93 1.62
CA ILE A 60 -7.95 -6.19 2.04
C ILE A 60 -9.42 -5.96 2.34
N VAL A 61 -10.30 -6.74 1.72
CA VAL A 61 -11.74 -6.55 1.85
C VAL A 61 -12.43 -7.66 2.61
N ASN A 62 -11.76 -8.79 2.85
CA ASN A 62 -12.33 -9.85 3.67
C ASN A 62 -11.24 -10.66 4.35
N GLU A 63 -11.63 -11.45 5.34
CA GLU A 63 -10.66 -12.21 6.15
C GLU A 63 -9.97 -13.33 5.40
N GLY A 64 -10.52 -13.73 4.27
CA GLY A 64 -9.88 -14.73 3.43
C GLY A 64 -8.76 -14.19 2.58
N GLY A 65 -8.53 -12.89 2.62
CA GLY A 65 -7.45 -12.28 1.86
C GLY A 65 -7.88 -11.69 0.53
N GLY A 66 -9.19 -11.60 0.28
CA GLY A 66 -9.68 -10.93 -0.92
C GLY A 66 -9.29 -9.47 -0.91
N VAL A 67 -8.99 -8.92 -2.09
CA VAL A 67 -8.48 -7.55 -2.18
C VAL A 67 -9.22 -6.77 -3.25
N SER A 68 -9.17 -5.45 -3.11
CA SER A 68 -9.58 -4.52 -4.15
C SER A 68 -8.38 -3.69 -4.55
N GLU A 69 -8.50 -2.97 -5.66
CA GLU A 69 -7.44 -2.10 -6.16
C GLU A 69 -7.94 -0.66 -6.14
N PRO A 70 -7.90 -0.01 -4.98
CA PRO A 70 -8.57 1.28 -4.80
C PRO A 70 -7.96 2.42 -5.62
N PHE A 71 -6.71 2.29 -6.04
CA PHE A 71 -6.03 3.37 -6.77
C PHE A 71 -5.87 3.05 -8.24
N GLY A 72 -6.63 2.06 -8.75
CA GLY A 72 -6.61 1.71 -10.16
C GLY A 72 -6.01 0.34 -10.38
N HIS A 73 -6.28 -0.21 -11.55
CA HIS A 73 -5.82 -1.54 -11.91
C HIS A 73 -4.46 -1.48 -12.59
N GLY A 74 -3.78 -2.61 -12.59
CA GLY A 74 -2.54 -2.76 -13.31
C GLY A 74 -1.33 -2.49 -12.44
N HIS A 75 -0.17 -2.55 -13.07
CA HIS A 75 1.10 -2.38 -12.37
C HIS A 75 1.70 -1.05 -12.77
N LEU A 76 2.03 -0.24 -11.77
CA LEU A 76 2.46 1.13 -11.95
C LEU A 76 3.93 1.26 -11.63
N SER A 77 4.57 2.28 -12.18
CA SER A 77 5.92 2.61 -11.74
C SER A 77 5.88 3.06 -10.28
N LYS A 78 7.04 3.05 -9.63
CA LYS A 78 7.10 3.51 -8.25
C LYS A 78 6.62 4.95 -8.12
N ARG A 79 7.00 5.80 -9.06
CA ARG A 79 6.59 7.21 -9.03
C ARG A 79 5.09 7.36 -9.17
N GLU A 80 4.49 6.63 -10.11
CA GLU A 80 3.05 6.72 -10.32
C GLU A 80 2.29 6.16 -9.12
N CYS A 81 2.75 5.05 -8.58
CA CYS A 81 2.14 4.44 -7.42
C CYS A 81 2.17 5.40 -6.22
N TYR A 82 3.33 6.01 -5.99
CA TYR A 82 3.49 6.96 -4.91
C TYR A 82 2.59 8.18 -5.10
N LYS A 83 2.53 8.68 -6.34
CA LYS A 83 1.71 9.84 -6.64
C LYS A 83 0.23 9.56 -6.36
N ARG A 84 -0.26 8.42 -6.83
CA ARG A 84 -1.66 8.07 -6.60
C ARG A 84 -1.96 7.88 -5.12
N LEU A 85 -1.03 7.30 -4.40
CA LEU A 85 -1.18 7.12 -2.97
C LEU A 85 -1.28 8.47 -2.25
N CYS A 86 -0.38 9.40 -2.58
CA CYS A 86 -0.40 10.72 -1.98
C CYS A 86 -1.66 11.49 -2.34
N ASP A 87 -2.08 11.39 -3.60
CA ASP A 87 -3.27 12.13 -4.06
C ASP A 87 -4.54 11.63 -3.41
N ASN A 88 -4.58 10.37 -3.02
CA ASN A 88 -5.81 9.76 -2.54
C ASN A 88 -5.81 9.44 -1.05
N ILE A 89 -4.74 9.78 -0.35
CA ILE A 89 -4.62 9.37 1.05
C ILE A 89 -5.70 9.99 1.92
N HIS A 90 -6.16 11.20 1.58
CA HIS A 90 -7.21 11.88 2.33
C HIS A 90 -8.59 11.34 2.00
N LEU A 91 -8.73 10.64 0.89
CA LEU A 91 -10.00 10.13 0.43
C LEU A 91 -10.17 8.65 0.76
N ALA A 92 -9.13 8.01 1.27
CA ALA A 92 -9.19 6.60 1.61
C ALA A 92 -10.12 6.42 2.81
N ASP A 93 -11.17 5.66 2.60
CA ASP A 93 -12.19 5.43 3.62
C ASP A 93 -12.74 6.71 4.18
#